data_e2ba4d770d555e03dc6349cbc80eb90e
#
_entry.id   e2ba4d770d555e03dc6349cbc80eb90e
#
_cell.length_a   1.000
_cell.length_b   1.000
_cell.length_c   1.000
_cell.angle_alpha   90.00
_cell.angle_beta   90.00
_cell.angle_gamma   90.00
#
_symmetry.space_group_name_H-M   'P 1'
#
loop_
_entity.id
_entity.type
_entity.pdbx_description
1 polymer ?
#
loop_
_entity_poly.entity_id
_entity_poly.type
_entity_poly.pdbx_seq_one_letter_code
_entity_poly.pdbx_strand_id
1 'polypeptide(L)'
;LLGIANLRGQLLPLIDVKLLLGSGRTTLRRTTRVISVNHREVPAGLVVDEVLGFRRFMDHEFTNEAAETIVRCDRFLGGTYQRGEESWPVFNLFDLVESNMFLQAAAE
;
A
#
# COMPACT_ATOMS: atom_id res chain seq x y z
N LEU A 1 7.83 -11.52 -1.40
CA LEU A 1 6.80 -12.31 -2.10
C LEU A 1 6.25 -13.38 -1.17
N LEU A 2 4.96 -13.32 -0.85
CA LEU A 2 4.29 -14.30 0.01
C LEU A 2 3.81 -15.53 -0.75
N GLY A 3 3.63 -15.41 -2.04
CA GLY A 3 3.11 -16.47 -2.87
C GLY A 3 2.43 -15.93 -4.10
N ILE A 4 1.64 -16.77 -4.75
CA ILE A 4 0.89 -16.41 -5.95
C ILE A 4 -0.57 -16.77 -5.71
N ALA A 5 -1.46 -15.82 -5.93
CA ALA A 5 -2.90 -16.05 -5.84
C ALA A 5 -3.52 -16.09 -7.23
N ASN A 6 -4.65 -16.77 -7.34
CA ASN A 6 -5.45 -16.79 -8.56
C ASN A 6 -6.67 -15.90 -8.34
N LEU A 7 -6.77 -14.84 -9.11
CA LEU A 7 -7.94 -13.95 -9.11
C LEU A 7 -8.59 -13.98 -10.49
N ARG A 8 -9.77 -14.58 -10.59
CA ARG A 8 -10.55 -14.67 -11.83
C ARG A 8 -9.72 -15.21 -13.01
N GLY A 9 -8.90 -16.23 -12.74
CA GLY A 9 -8.04 -16.83 -13.75
C GLY A 9 -6.72 -16.14 -13.98
N GLN A 10 -6.48 -15.01 -13.33
CA GLN A 10 -5.23 -14.27 -13.41
C GLN A 10 -4.34 -14.58 -12.19
N LEU A 11 -3.08 -14.89 -12.44
CA LEU A 11 -2.12 -15.12 -11.37
C LEU A 11 -1.56 -13.81 -10.86
N LEU A 12 -1.65 -13.58 -9.54
CA LEU A 12 -1.16 -12.38 -8.89
C LEU A 12 -0.04 -12.73 -7.92
N PRO A 13 1.17 -12.18 -8.09
CA PRO A 13 2.18 -12.28 -7.05
C PRO A 13 1.71 -11.48 -5.84
N LEU A 14 1.79 -12.08 -4.64
CA LEU A 14 1.39 -11.45 -3.39
C LEU A 14 2.60 -10.85 -2.71
N ILE A 15 2.58 -9.55 -2.50
CA ILE A 15 3.66 -8.78 -1.91
C ILE A 15 3.23 -8.27 -0.53
N ASP A 16 4.00 -8.59 0.50
CA ASP A 16 3.78 -8.03 1.84
C ASP A 16 4.34 -6.61 1.87
N VAL A 17 3.44 -5.61 1.87
CA VAL A 17 3.82 -4.20 1.83
C VAL A 17 4.63 -3.81 3.05
N LYS A 18 4.26 -4.28 4.21
CA LYS A 18 4.93 -3.97 5.46
C LYS A 18 6.37 -4.49 5.47
N LEU A 19 6.57 -5.71 4.97
CA LEU A 19 7.90 -6.31 4.83
C LEU A 19 8.73 -5.56 3.79
N LEU A 20 8.11 -5.20 2.66
CA LEU A 20 8.78 -4.45 1.59
C LEU A 20 9.32 -3.11 2.10
N LEU A 21 8.56 -2.45 2.97
CA LEU A 21 8.94 -1.15 3.55
C LEU A 21 9.86 -1.27 4.77
N GLY A 22 10.27 -2.48 5.12
CA GLY A 22 11.21 -2.71 6.22
C GLY A 22 10.61 -2.62 7.61
N SER A 23 9.30 -2.76 7.74
CA SER A 23 8.59 -2.64 9.02
C SER A 23 8.16 -3.97 9.62
N GLY A 24 8.77 -5.07 9.18
CA GLY A 24 8.45 -6.41 9.65
C GLY A 24 7.43 -7.11 8.76
N ARG A 25 7.06 -8.32 9.13
CA ARG A 25 6.11 -9.13 8.37
C ARG A 25 4.69 -8.84 8.83
N THR A 26 3.76 -8.87 7.87
CA THR A 26 2.33 -8.83 8.20
C THR A 26 1.92 -10.16 8.83
N THR A 27 1.30 -10.10 9.99
CA THR A 27 0.69 -11.28 10.61
C THR A 27 -0.67 -11.52 9.97
N LEU A 28 -0.86 -12.68 9.37
CA LEU A 28 -2.14 -13.00 8.72
C LEU A 28 -3.26 -13.14 9.75
N ARG A 29 -4.31 -12.36 9.57
CA ARG A 29 -5.47 -12.30 10.46
C ARG A 29 -6.74 -12.26 9.61
N ARG A 30 -7.90 -12.29 10.26
CA ARG A 30 -9.19 -12.15 9.55
C ARG A 30 -9.33 -10.80 8.86
N THR A 31 -8.68 -9.77 9.39
CA THR A 31 -8.71 -8.42 8.81
C THR A 31 -7.73 -8.23 7.67
N THR A 32 -6.77 -9.13 7.51
CA THR A 32 -5.79 -9.05 6.43
C THR A 32 -6.48 -9.04 5.07
N ARG A 33 -6.06 -8.13 4.21
CA ARG A 33 -6.65 -7.94 2.88
C ARG A 33 -5.57 -7.88 1.82
N VAL A 34 -5.98 -8.18 0.60
CA VAL A 34 -5.12 -8.05 -0.57
C VAL A 34 -5.70 -6.98 -1.47
N ILE A 35 -4.91 -5.94 -1.73
CA ILE A 35 -5.29 -4.89 -2.68
C ILE A 35 -4.75 -5.29 -4.05
N SER A 36 -5.64 -5.52 -5.00
CA SER A 36 -5.25 -5.84 -6.36
C SER A 36 -4.87 -4.56 -7.10
N VAL A 37 -3.68 -4.54 -7.68
CA VAL A 37 -3.16 -3.40 -8.43
C VAL A 37 -2.75 -3.90 -9.82
N ASN A 38 -3.13 -3.16 -10.84
CA ASN A 38 -2.69 -3.41 -12.21
C ASN A 38 -2.14 -2.11 -12.76
N HIS A 39 -0.81 -1.99 -12.81
CA HIS A 39 -0.12 -0.80 -13.30
C HIS A 39 0.74 -1.19 -14.49
N ARG A 40 0.48 -0.56 -15.64
CA ARG A 40 1.19 -0.85 -16.88
C ARG A 40 1.17 -2.34 -17.24
N GLU A 41 0.01 -2.96 -17.07
CA GLU A 41 -0.23 -4.38 -17.35
C GLU A 41 0.53 -5.34 -16.43
N VAL A 42 1.11 -4.83 -15.34
CA VAL A 42 1.74 -5.66 -14.32
C VAL A 42 0.75 -5.85 -13.17
N PRO A 43 0.15 -7.04 -13.03
CA PRO A 43 -0.75 -7.31 -11.91
C PRO A 43 0.02 -7.65 -10.65
N ALA A 44 -0.48 -7.22 -9.50
CA ALA A 44 0.09 -7.58 -8.21
C ALA A 44 -0.98 -7.53 -7.13
N GLY A 45 -0.81 -8.32 -6.10
CA GLY A 45 -1.62 -8.25 -4.89
C GLY A 45 -0.78 -7.69 -3.74
N LEU A 46 -1.22 -6.60 -3.15
CA LEU A 46 -0.56 -5.98 -2.02
C LEU A 46 -1.23 -6.44 -0.73
N VAL A 47 -0.51 -7.19 0.09
CA VAL A 47 -1.02 -7.70 1.36
C VAL A 47 -0.88 -6.62 2.42
N VAL A 48 -2.00 -6.25 3.04
CA VAL A 48 -2.07 -5.21 4.08
C VAL A 48 -2.80 -5.75 5.31
N ASP A 49 -2.55 -5.13 6.47
CA ASP A 49 -3.15 -5.56 7.74
C ASP A 49 -4.67 -5.43 7.71
N GLU A 50 -5.19 -4.34 7.17
CA GLU A 50 -6.61 -4.03 7.20
C GLU A 50 -6.95 -2.97 6.16
N VAL A 51 -8.18 -3.01 5.66
CA VAL A 51 -8.77 -1.96 4.83
C VAL A 51 -9.90 -1.32 5.62
N LEU A 52 -9.76 -0.05 5.95
CA LEU A 52 -10.72 0.67 6.80
C LEU A 52 -11.94 1.18 6.05
N GLY A 53 -12.00 0.97 4.74
CA GLY A 53 -13.09 1.43 3.91
C GLY A 53 -12.76 2.75 3.22
N PHE A 54 -13.80 3.43 2.77
CA PHE A 54 -13.66 4.69 2.06
C PHE A 54 -13.87 5.86 3.00
N ARG A 55 -13.08 6.93 2.79
CA ARG A 55 -13.23 8.21 3.48
C ARG A 55 -13.28 9.32 2.45
N ARG A 56 -14.15 10.29 2.66
CA ARG A 56 -14.24 11.49 1.82
C ARG A 56 -13.63 12.66 2.55
N PHE A 57 -12.77 13.40 1.85
CA PHE A 57 -12.13 14.59 2.38
C PHE A 57 -12.44 15.78 1.50
N MET A 58 -12.47 16.97 2.11
CA MET A 58 -12.59 18.23 1.37
C MET A 58 -11.21 18.71 0.96
N ASP A 59 -11.13 19.51 -0.11
CA ASP A 59 -9.85 20.01 -0.61
C ASP A 59 -9.10 20.83 0.44
N HIS A 60 -9.81 21.56 1.29
CA HIS A 60 -9.19 22.37 2.34
C HIS A 60 -8.57 21.53 3.47
N GLU A 61 -8.88 20.25 3.54
CA GLU A 61 -8.30 19.35 4.53
C GLU A 61 -6.92 18.82 4.10
N PHE A 62 -6.52 19.08 2.86
CA PHE A 62 -5.28 18.59 2.31
C PHE A 62 -4.10 19.51 2.65
N THR A 63 -2.96 18.91 3.00
CA THR A 63 -1.69 19.60 3.18
C THR A 63 -0.58 18.81 2.48
N ASN A 64 0.42 19.52 1.97
CA ASN A 64 1.60 18.88 1.38
C ASN A 64 2.57 18.35 2.43
N GLU A 65 2.35 18.66 3.70
CA GLU A 65 3.20 18.18 4.78
C GLU A 65 3.01 16.68 4.98
N ALA A 66 4.12 15.98 5.19
CA ALA A 66 4.09 14.55 5.49
C ALA A 66 3.66 14.33 6.93
N ALA A 67 2.72 13.40 7.13
CA ALA A 67 2.37 12.95 8.47
C ALA A 67 3.42 11.95 8.97
N GLU A 68 3.58 11.85 10.30
CA GLU A 68 4.36 10.79 10.88
C GLU A 68 3.64 9.46 10.66
N THR A 69 4.39 8.46 10.23
CA THR A 69 3.85 7.13 10.00
C THR A 69 4.65 6.09 10.76
N ILE A 70 3.98 5.02 11.19
CA ILE A 70 4.64 3.91 11.87
C ILE A 70 5.53 3.15 10.88
N VAL A 71 5.10 3.07 9.64
CA VAL A 71 5.81 2.40 8.55
C VAL A 71 6.66 3.42 7.80
N ARG A 72 7.90 3.07 7.48
CA ARG A 72 8.81 3.94 6.72
C ARG A 72 8.40 3.97 5.26
N CYS A 73 7.53 4.90 4.92
CA CYS A 73 7.01 5.02 3.56
C CYS A 73 7.08 6.46 3.01
N ASP A 74 7.97 7.29 3.56
CA ASP A 74 8.07 8.71 3.20
C ASP A 74 8.24 8.94 1.70
N ARG A 75 8.95 8.04 1.02
CA ARG A 75 9.19 8.10 -0.43
C ARG A 75 7.91 8.04 -1.25
N PHE A 76 6.85 7.46 -0.69
CA PHE A 76 5.61 7.17 -1.38
C PHE A 76 4.43 8.01 -0.89
N LEU A 77 4.71 8.98 -0.03
CA LEU A 77 3.66 9.85 0.51
C LEU A 77 3.45 11.06 -0.40
N GLY A 78 2.19 11.32 -0.74
CA GLY A 78 1.80 12.44 -1.58
C GLY A 78 1.12 13.57 -0.82
N GLY A 79 1.35 13.67 0.50
CA GLY A 79 0.71 14.67 1.35
C GLY A 79 -0.17 14.01 2.40
N THR A 80 -1.01 14.82 3.05
CA THR A 80 -1.84 14.36 4.16
C THR A 80 -3.19 15.06 4.14
N TYR A 81 -4.26 14.33 4.41
CA TYR A 81 -5.56 14.91 4.75
C TYR A 81 -5.69 14.96 6.26
N GLN A 82 -6.09 16.12 6.78
CA GLN A 82 -6.31 16.31 8.21
C GLN A 82 -7.77 16.66 8.50
N ARG A 83 -8.33 15.98 9.49
CA ARG A 83 -9.66 16.24 10.01
C ARG A 83 -9.62 16.21 11.53
N GLY A 84 -9.67 17.38 12.15
CA GLY A 84 -9.48 17.49 13.58
C GLY A 84 -8.09 16.99 13.99
N GLU A 85 -8.03 16.02 14.86
CA GLU A 85 -6.75 15.41 15.30
C GLU A 85 -6.35 14.21 14.45
N GLU A 86 -7.19 13.79 13.50
CA GLU A 86 -6.89 12.67 12.63
C GLU A 86 -6.06 13.12 11.43
N SER A 87 -4.99 12.37 11.15
CA SER A 87 -4.14 12.58 9.99
C SER A 87 -4.16 11.34 9.11
N TRP A 88 -4.44 11.55 7.82
CA TRP A 88 -4.52 10.48 6.83
C TRP A 88 -3.46 10.71 5.77
N PRO A 89 -2.29 10.07 5.89
CA PRO A 89 -1.26 10.20 4.85
C PRO A 89 -1.72 9.55 3.55
N VAL A 90 -1.43 10.22 2.44
CA VAL A 90 -1.77 9.70 1.11
C VAL A 90 -0.60 8.88 0.59
N PHE A 91 -0.84 7.60 0.37
CA PHE A 91 0.17 6.68 -0.13
C PHE A 91 0.04 6.53 -1.65
N ASN A 92 1.11 6.79 -2.39
CA ASN A 92 1.11 6.66 -3.83
C ASN A 92 1.49 5.24 -4.25
N LEU A 93 0.49 4.45 -4.59
CA LEU A 93 0.69 3.06 -4.99
C LEU A 93 1.46 2.92 -6.31
N PHE A 94 1.32 3.88 -7.23
CA PHE A 94 2.03 3.82 -8.51
C PHE A 94 3.54 4.02 -8.31
N ASP A 95 3.92 4.92 -7.42
CA ASP A 95 5.34 5.10 -7.07
C ASP A 95 5.92 3.84 -6.44
N LEU A 96 5.12 3.15 -5.63
CA LEU A 96 5.55 1.90 -5.00
C LEU A 96 5.79 0.82 -6.06
N VAL A 97 4.84 0.58 -6.95
CA VAL A 97 4.95 -0.51 -7.94
C VAL A 97 6.03 -0.23 -8.99
N GLU A 98 6.40 1.02 -9.20
CA GLU A 98 7.50 1.40 -10.08
C GLU A 98 8.86 1.35 -9.37
N SER A 99 8.89 1.18 -8.04
CA SER A 99 10.14 1.16 -7.29
C SER A 99 10.94 -0.11 -7.55
N ASN A 100 12.26 0.00 -7.48
CA ASN A 100 13.14 -1.16 -7.62
C ASN A 100 12.89 -2.21 -6.55
N MET A 101 12.57 -1.78 -5.34
CA MET A 101 12.26 -2.69 -4.24
C MET A 101 11.07 -3.58 -4.58
N PHE A 102 10.02 -3.00 -5.14
CA PHE A 102 8.81 -3.73 -5.52
C PHE A 102 9.11 -4.69 -6.67
N LEU A 103 9.80 -4.21 -7.72
CA LEU A 103 10.10 -5.02 -8.89
C LEU A 103 10.97 -6.22 -8.54
N GLN A 104 11.92 -6.07 -7.62
CA GLN A 104 12.73 -7.17 -7.13
C GLN A 104 11.89 -8.17 -6.34
N ALA A 105 11.02 -7.70 -5.45
CA ALA A 105 10.15 -8.56 -4.65
C ALA A 105 9.20 -9.37 -5.54
N ALA A 106 8.65 -8.76 -6.59
CA ALA A 106 7.73 -9.44 -7.51
C ALA A 106 8.43 -10.48 -8.38
N ALA A 107 9.73 -10.32 -8.62
CA ALA A 107 10.51 -11.24 -9.46
C ALA A 107 11.00 -12.49 -8.70
N GLU A 108 10.97 -12.46 -7.38
CA GLU A 108 11.35 -13.61 -6.56
C GLU A 108 10.25 -14.71 -6.55
#